data_5936d79ecdd80862769c660ec94ccc92
#
_entry.id   5936d79ecdd80862769c660ec94ccc92
#
_cell.length_a   1.000
_cell.length_b   1.000
_cell.length_c   1.000
_cell.angle_alpha   90.00
_cell.angle_beta   90.00
_cell.angle_gamma   90.00
#
_symmetry.space_group_name_H-M   'P 1'
#
loop_
_entity.id
_entity.type
_entity.pdbx_description
1 polymer ?
#
loop_
_entity_poly.entity_id
_entity_poly.type
_entity_poly.pdbx_seq_one_letter_code
_entity_poly.pdbx_strand_id
1 'polypeptide(L)'
;MKRIVVALLLLPILCMALSGCDFWMDGQYVSVEPYSEQNFRPEKDMIEVSSSAQLRQAVVDLVESGARSGIISVASFNDATVHFYMEGAIRNVTQNNPIGAYAVDSITYEIGVYSGVDAVALTIHYRYDGDQVMHIKSAQTVGEAEDHVYAALEKFEPSVAVLIQEYQQTDFEYLVQEYAAKNPDIVIETPRVEANLYPEKGQQRVVELVFTYQTSRENLRQMQELVAPVFTSAELYVQPDAQLREKYVQLYNFLMERFDYSLETTITPAYSLLHEGVGDCTAFATVYAAMCRKAGLECHVVSGTREGEPWSWNLIYFMGNYFHVDLLFCSQTGGFAASLGSEMTDYEWDHSAYPSR
;
A
#
# COMPACT_ATOMS: atom_id res chain seq x y z
N MET A 1 5.45 -39.37 -63.76
CA MET A 1 4.74 -39.16 -62.50
C MET A 1 5.51 -38.35 -61.45
N LYS A 2 6.83 -38.49 -61.25
CA LYS A 2 7.60 -37.71 -60.25
C LYS A 2 7.64 -36.18 -60.48
N ARG A 3 7.58 -35.71 -61.73
CA ARG A 3 7.63 -34.26 -62.05
C ARG A 3 6.30 -33.54 -61.83
N ILE A 4 5.19 -34.22 -61.92
CA ILE A 4 3.84 -33.66 -61.69
C ILE A 4 3.56 -33.52 -60.18
N VAL A 5 4.06 -34.46 -59.37
CA VAL A 5 3.90 -34.42 -57.90
C VAL A 5 4.68 -33.26 -57.28
N VAL A 6 5.89 -32.94 -57.83
CA VAL A 6 6.71 -31.80 -57.35
C VAL A 6 6.04 -30.47 -57.71
N ALA A 7 5.42 -30.35 -58.90
CA ALA A 7 4.69 -29.15 -59.31
C ALA A 7 3.44 -28.89 -58.45
N LEU A 8 2.72 -29.98 -58.03
CA LEU A 8 1.55 -29.91 -57.21
C LEU A 8 1.85 -29.57 -55.72
N LEU A 9 3.05 -29.91 -55.24
CA LEU A 9 3.53 -29.55 -53.88
C LEU A 9 4.09 -28.13 -53.79
N LEU A 10 4.61 -27.56 -54.89
CA LEU A 10 5.15 -26.20 -54.93
C LEU A 10 4.06 -25.11 -55.08
N LEU A 11 2.87 -25.48 -55.66
CA LEU A 11 1.77 -24.52 -55.84
C LEU A 11 1.18 -23.96 -54.52
N PRO A 12 0.92 -24.78 -53.46
CA PRO A 12 0.43 -24.24 -52.20
C PRO A 12 1.51 -23.43 -51.44
N ILE A 13 2.80 -23.74 -51.64
CA ILE A 13 3.88 -22.96 -51.01
C ILE A 13 4.01 -21.56 -51.66
N LEU A 14 3.80 -21.45 -52.96
CA LEU A 14 3.77 -20.20 -53.68
C LEU A 14 2.52 -19.35 -53.35
N CYS A 15 1.38 -19.98 -53.12
CA CYS A 15 0.18 -19.27 -52.65
C CYS A 15 0.28 -18.75 -51.20
N MET A 16 1.02 -19.46 -50.33
CA MET A 16 1.28 -18.96 -48.97
C MET A 16 2.31 -17.80 -48.95
N ALA A 17 3.21 -17.71 -49.93
CA ALA A 17 4.14 -16.60 -50.04
C ALA A 17 3.50 -15.31 -50.60
N LEU A 18 2.37 -15.42 -51.28
CA LEU A 18 1.63 -14.27 -51.83
C LEU A 18 0.53 -13.75 -50.90
N SER A 19 0.08 -14.53 -49.89
CA SER A 19 -0.88 -14.10 -48.88
C SER A 19 -0.21 -13.53 -47.62
N GLY A 20 1.14 -13.51 -47.55
CA GLY A 20 1.89 -13.02 -46.40
C GLY A 20 2.12 -11.51 -46.37
N CYS A 21 1.68 -10.73 -47.36
CA CYS A 21 1.88 -9.29 -47.38
C CYS A 21 0.71 -8.48 -46.78
N ASP A 22 -0.47 -9.05 -46.63
CA ASP A 22 -1.60 -8.31 -46.04
C ASP A 22 -1.64 -8.39 -44.49
N PHE A 23 -0.92 -9.35 -43.91
CA PHE A 23 -0.91 -9.48 -42.44
C PHE A 23 0.00 -8.48 -41.73
N TRP A 24 0.87 -7.77 -42.45
CA TRP A 24 1.78 -6.76 -41.89
C TRP A 24 1.39 -5.33 -42.23
N MET A 25 0.26 -5.12 -42.95
CA MET A 25 -0.25 -3.79 -43.25
C MET A 25 -1.61 -3.47 -42.61
N ASP A 26 -2.12 -4.34 -41.75
CA ASP A 26 -3.14 -3.95 -40.78
C ASP A 26 -2.45 -3.29 -39.56
N GLY A 27 -1.55 -2.38 -39.83
CA GLY A 27 -1.34 -1.29 -38.93
C GLY A 27 -2.70 -0.62 -38.82
N GLN A 28 -3.39 -0.81 -37.72
CA GLN A 28 -4.32 0.19 -37.25
C GLN A 28 -3.53 1.50 -37.30
N TYR A 29 -3.72 2.21 -38.42
CA TYR A 29 -3.58 3.64 -38.38
C TYR A 29 -4.60 4.01 -37.30
N VAL A 30 -4.12 4.19 -36.07
CA VAL A 30 -4.79 5.10 -35.16
C VAL A 30 -4.90 6.34 -36.01
N SER A 31 -6.07 6.56 -36.63
CA SER A 31 -6.43 7.85 -37.13
C SER A 31 -6.26 8.68 -35.86
N VAL A 32 -5.17 9.40 -35.78
CA VAL A 32 -5.09 10.55 -34.91
C VAL A 32 -6.24 11.38 -35.46
N GLU A 33 -7.40 11.28 -34.80
CA GLU A 33 -8.48 12.20 -35.07
C GLU A 33 -7.78 13.56 -34.96
N PRO A 34 -7.87 14.38 -36.00
CA PRO A 34 -7.27 15.71 -35.92
C PRO A 34 -7.82 16.25 -34.62
N TYR A 35 -6.93 16.66 -33.74
CA TYR A 35 -7.20 17.24 -32.42
C TYR A 35 -8.52 18.03 -32.56
N SER A 36 -9.61 17.40 -32.12
CA SER A 36 -10.89 18.09 -32.13
C SER A 36 -10.63 19.20 -31.15
N GLU A 37 -10.57 20.41 -31.63
CA GLU A 37 -10.72 21.56 -30.78
C GLU A 37 -11.93 21.23 -29.92
N GLN A 38 -11.66 20.74 -28.71
CA GLN A 38 -12.71 20.55 -27.73
C GLN A 38 -13.37 21.92 -27.73
N ASN A 39 -14.65 21.97 -28.08
CA ASN A 39 -15.43 23.19 -28.10
C ASN A 39 -15.37 23.85 -26.74
N PHE A 40 -14.25 24.48 -26.47
CA PHE A 40 -14.04 25.32 -25.32
C PHE A 40 -15.07 26.45 -25.49
N ARG A 41 -16.05 26.50 -24.62
CA ARG A 41 -16.97 27.64 -24.55
C ARG A 41 -16.29 28.70 -23.70
N PRO A 42 -15.59 29.69 -24.32
CA PRO A 42 -14.64 30.56 -23.63
C PRO A 42 -15.29 31.47 -22.58
N GLU A 43 -16.58 31.72 -22.69
CA GLU A 43 -17.26 32.74 -21.84
C GLU A 43 -17.60 32.25 -20.42
N LYS A 44 -17.56 30.94 -20.13
CA LYS A 44 -18.04 30.42 -18.85
C LYS A 44 -16.94 29.86 -17.95
N ASP A 45 -15.74 29.63 -18.49
CA ASP A 45 -14.70 28.87 -17.82
C ASP A 45 -13.37 29.65 -17.66
N MET A 46 -13.36 30.97 -17.94
CA MET A 46 -12.16 31.79 -17.75
C MET A 46 -12.03 32.22 -16.29
N ILE A 47 -10.89 31.94 -15.68
CA ILE A 47 -10.59 32.35 -14.30
C ILE A 47 -10.02 33.78 -14.32
N GLU A 48 -10.67 34.70 -13.65
CA GLU A 48 -10.23 36.06 -13.55
C GLU A 48 -9.26 36.27 -12.40
N VAL A 49 -8.09 36.87 -12.68
CA VAL A 49 -7.07 37.17 -11.68
C VAL A 49 -6.53 38.59 -11.84
N SER A 50 -6.23 39.25 -10.73
CA SER A 50 -5.73 40.64 -10.73
C SER A 50 -4.36 40.78 -10.03
N SER A 51 -3.79 39.71 -9.52
CA SER A 51 -2.50 39.70 -8.85
C SER A 51 -1.74 38.40 -9.06
N SER A 52 -0.42 38.42 -8.92
CA SER A 52 0.44 37.22 -9.00
C SER A 52 0.09 36.15 -7.95
N ALA A 53 -0.45 36.55 -6.81
CA ALA A 53 -0.93 35.62 -5.78
C ALA A 53 -2.19 34.89 -6.24
N GLN A 54 -3.16 35.61 -6.86
CA GLN A 54 -4.36 35.00 -7.42
C GLN A 54 -4.03 34.12 -8.62
N LEU A 55 -3.08 34.53 -9.49
CA LEU A 55 -2.60 33.70 -10.60
C LEU A 55 -2.02 32.37 -10.09
N ARG A 56 -1.19 32.42 -9.04
CA ARG A 56 -0.63 31.22 -8.43
C ARG A 56 -1.72 30.32 -7.84
N GLN A 57 -2.68 30.90 -7.14
CA GLN A 57 -3.79 30.16 -6.56
C GLN A 57 -4.66 29.50 -7.66
N ALA A 58 -4.95 30.19 -8.75
CA ALA A 58 -5.69 29.64 -9.86
C ALA A 58 -5.01 28.42 -10.49
N VAL A 59 -3.67 28.42 -10.60
CA VAL A 59 -2.92 27.25 -11.07
C VAL A 59 -3.00 26.11 -10.05
N VAL A 60 -2.91 26.40 -8.75
CA VAL A 60 -3.08 25.41 -7.69
C VAL A 60 -4.48 24.79 -7.73
N ASP A 61 -5.53 25.62 -7.81
CA ASP A 61 -6.93 25.14 -7.82
C ASP A 61 -7.22 24.23 -9.02
N LEU A 62 -6.66 24.58 -10.20
CA LEU A 62 -6.76 23.73 -11.39
C LEU A 62 -6.11 22.35 -11.17
N VAL A 63 -4.93 22.33 -10.58
CA VAL A 63 -4.22 21.06 -10.29
C VAL A 63 -4.95 20.25 -9.24
N GLU A 64 -5.39 20.87 -8.14
CA GLU A 64 -6.08 20.19 -7.05
C GLU A 64 -7.45 19.65 -7.45
N SER A 65 -8.10 20.29 -8.43
CA SER A 65 -9.35 19.80 -9.04
C SER A 65 -9.13 18.67 -10.07
N GLY A 66 -7.89 18.31 -10.40
CA GLY A 66 -7.56 17.32 -11.43
C GLY A 66 -7.84 17.82 -12.86
N ALA A 67 -7.97 19.14 -13.06
CA ALA A 67 -8.22 19.72 -14.39
C ALA A 67 -7.04 19.45 -15.33
N ARG A 68 -7.33 19.08 -16.58
CA ARG A 68 -6.31 18.86 -17.62
C ARG A 68 -5.95 20.16 -18.36
N SER A 69 -6.79 21.17 -18.28
CA SER A 69 -6.59 22.48 -18.91
C SER A 69 -7.36 23.56 -18.18
N GLY A 70 -6.96 24.80 -18.37
CA GLY A 70 -7.68 25.98 -17.87
C GLY A 70 -7.29 27.23 -18.62
N ILE A 71 -8.15 28.27 -18.60
CA ILE A 71 -7.86 29.58 -19.13
C ILE A 71 -7.90 30.58 -17.99
N ILE A 72 -6.82 31.38 -17.85
CA ILE A 72 -6.68 32.40 -16.81
C ILE A 72 -6.54 33.78 -17.51
N SER A 73 -7.43 34.73 -17.21
CA SER A 73 -7.33 36.11 -17.68
C SER A 73 -6.12 36.78 -17.07
N VAL A 74 -5.29 37.39 -17.91
CA VAL A 74 -4.11 38.16 -17.49
C VAL A 74 -4.23 39.66 -17.91
N ALA A 75 -5.42 40.12 -18.22
CA ALA A 75 -5.69 41.49 -18.65
C ALA A 75 -5.21 42.58 -17.65
N SER A 76 -5.08 42.22 -16.37
CA SER A 76 -4.56 43.10 -15.31
C SER A 76 -3.04 43.12 -15.21
N PHE A 77 -2.33 42.38 -16.04
CA PHE A 77 -0.87 42.26 -15.97
C PHE A 77 -0.21 42.96 -17.15
N ASN A 78 1.06 43.33 -16.98
CA ASN A 78 1.90 43.79 -18.05
C ASN A 78 2.46 42.58 -18.82
N ASP A 79 2.34 42.56 -20.14
CA ASP A 79 2.78 41.48 -21.03
C ASP A 79 4.22 41.02 -20.71
N ALA A 80 5.12 41.97 -20.45
CA ALA A 80 6.52 41.65 -20.13
C ALA A 80 6.70 40.85 -18.83
N THR A 81 5.68 40.81 -17.97
CA THR A 81 5.77 40.14 -16.64
C THR A 81 4.96 38.84 -16.57
N VAL A 82 4.04 38.60 -17.49
CA VAL A 82 3.18 37.40 -17.48
C VAL A 82 3.99 36.11 -17.47
N HIS A 83 4.99 35.97 -18.34
CA HIS A 83 5.86 34.81 -18.37
C HIS A 83 6.56 34.56 -17.02
N PHE A 84 7.11 35.58 -16.39
CA PHE A 84 7.76 35.47 -15.10
C PHE A 84 6.83 34.98 -14.00
N TYR A 85 5.60 35.50 -13.96
CA TYR A 85 4.61 35.08 -12.97
C TYR A 85 4.09 33.67 -13.22
N MET A 86 3.88 33.29 -14.49
CA MET A 86 3.47 31.95 -14.88
C MET A 86 4.53 30.91 -14.51
N GLU A 87 5.79 31.13 -14.86
CA GLU A 87 6.87 30.24 -14.45
C GLU A 87 7.00 30.10 -12.93
N GLY A 88 6.79 31.22 -12.21
CA GLY A 88 6.76 31.22 -10.76
C GLY A 88 5.60 30.41 -10.17
N ALA A 89 4.41 30.52 -10.79
CA ALA A 89 3.24 29.74 -10.39
C ALA A 89 3.42 28.25 -10.67
N ILE A 90 3.94 27.90 -11.84
CA ILE A 90 4.24 26.50 -12.22
C ILE A 90 5.27 25.89 -11.29
N ARG A 91 6.39 26.56 -11.03
CA ARG A 91 7.40 26.07 -10.06
C ARG A 91 6.80 25.90 -8.66
N ASN A 92 5.96 26.82 -8.23
CA ASN A 92 5.32 26.71 -6.92
C ASN A 92 4.44 25.47 -6.82
N VAL A 93 3.58 25.23 -7.81
CA VAL A 93 2.68 24.06 -7.76
C VAL A 93 3.42 22.74 -7.92
N THR A 94 4.42 22.69 -8.79
CA THR A 94 5.16 21.43 -9.05
C THR A 94 6.20 21.08 -7.99
N GLN A 95 6.68 22.06 -7.20
CA GLN A 95 7.76 21.85 -6.24
C GLN A 95 7.34 22.03 -4.77
N ASN A 96 6.33 22.85 -4.49
CA ASN A 96 5.96 23.21 -3.12
C ASN A 96 4.52 22.82 -2.75
N ASN A 97 3.61 22.69 -3.73
CA ASN A 97 2.27 22.18 -3.46
C ASN A 97 2.31 20.65 -3.39
N PRO A 98 1.81 20.00 -2.32
CA PRO A 98 1.89 18.56 -2.16
C PRO A 98 1.24 17.76 -3.31
N ILE A 99 0.04 18.15 -3.71
CA ILE A 99 -0.69 17.46 -4.78
C ILE A 99 -0.01 17.68 -6.12
N GLY A 100 0.42 18.91 -6.40
CA GLY A 100 1.14 19.24 -7.63
C GLY A 100 2.49 18.54 -7.71
N ALA A 101 3.27 18.51 -6.63
CA ALA A 101 4.56 17.83 -6.58
C ALA A 101 4.41 16.31 -6.78
N TYR A 102 3.32 15.72 -6.29
CA TYR A 102 3.00 14.30 -6.47
C TYR A 102 2.49 14.00 -7.87
N ALA A 103 1.46 14.70 -8.32
CA ALA A 103 0.65 14.27 -9.46
C ALA A 103 1.10 14.87 -10.81
N VAL A 104 1.68 16.09 -10.81
CA VAL A 104 2.00 16.79 -12.05
C VAL A 104 3.34 16.35 -12.64
N ASP A 105 3.33 15.99 -13.90
CA ASP A 105 4.54 15.78 -14.70
C ASP A 105 5.06 17.10 -15.26
N SER A 106 4.19 17.81 -15.99
CA SER A 106 4.52 19.11 -16.59
C SER A 106 3.28 19.98 -16.77
N ILE A 107 3.47 21.29 -16.82
CA ILE A 107 2.47 22.27 -17.18
C ILE A 107 3.03 23.10 -18.33
N THR A 108 2.31 23.12 -19.45
CA THR A 108 2.60 23.99 -20.59
C THR A 108 1.57 25.09 -20.67
N TYR A 109 1.91 26.23 -21.27
CA TYR A 109 0.98 27.33 -21.43
C TYR A 109 1.24 28.13 -22.71
N GLU A 110 0.17 28.75 -23.21
CA GLU A 110 0.19 29.67 -24.34
C GLU A 110 -0.47 31.01 -23.95
N ILE A 111 0.18 32.11 -24.27
CA ILE A 111 -0.36 33.45 -24.04
C ILE A 111 -1.03 33.92 -25.34
N GLY A 112 -2.27 34.38 -25.23
CA GLY A 112 -3.03 34.84 -26.39
C GLY A 112 -4.27 35.63 -26.01
N VAL A 113 -5.09 35.98 -27.02
CA VAL A 113 -6.37 36.68 -26.83
C VAL A 113 -7.49 35.64 -26.93
N TYR A 114 -8.23 35.46 -25.86
CA TYR A 114 -9.35 34.54 -25.76
C TYR A 114 -10.62 35.34 -25.46
N SER A 115 -11.62 35.24 -26.35
CA SER A 115 -12.86 36.05 -26.27
C SER A 115 -12.63 37.54 -26.13
N GLY A 116 -11.55 38.08 -26.76
CA GLY A 116 -11.23 39.52 -26.70
C GLY A 116 -10.48 39.95 -25.43
N VAL A 117 -10.04 39.01 -24.59
CA VAL A 117 -9.31 39.27 -23.33
C VAL A 117 -7.95 38.62 -23.40
N ASP A 118 -6.91 39.33 -22.94
CA ASP A 118 -5.58 38.75 -22.79
C ASP A 118 -5.61 37.66 -21.71
N ALA A 119 -5.26 36.45 -22.10
CA ALA A 119 -5.32 35.28 -21.21
C ALA A 119 -4.21 34.28 -21.50
N VAL A 120 -4.02 33.36 -20.54
CA VAL A 120 -3.11 32.22 -20.62
C VAL A 120 -3.95 30.94 -20.64
N ALA A 121 -3.77 30.15 -21.70
CA ALA A 121 -4.32 28.82 -21.78
C ALA A 121 -3.26 27.82 -21.23
N LEU A 122 -3.63 27.05 -20.20
CA LEU A 122 -2.77 26.04 -19.59
C LEU A 122 -3.19 24.66 -20.04
N THR A 123 -2.17 23.77 -20.18
CA THR A 123 -2.36 22.33 -20.32
C THR A 123 -1.55 21.65 -19.23
N ILE A 124 -2.21 20.80 -18.42
CA ILE A 124 -1.62 20.10 -17.29
C ILE A 124 -1.45 18.63 -17.66
N HIS A 125 -0.23 18.17 -17.64
CA HIS A 125 0.12 16.76 -17.84
C HIS A 125 0.39 16.10 -16.49
N TYR A 126 -0.39 15.07 -16.17
CA TYR A 126 -0.23 14.30 -14.94
C TYR A 126 0.66 13.08 -15.18
N ARG A 127 1.43 12.67 -14.16
CA ARG A 127 2.31 11.48 -14.19
C ARG A 127 1.54 10.18 -14.38
N TYR A 128 0.32 10.18 -13.89
CA TYR A 128 -0.60 9.06 -13.90
C TYR A 128 -1.92 9.50 -14.55
N ASP A 129 -2.86 8.58 -14.73
CA ASP A 129 -4.19 8.99 -15.22
C ASP A 129 -4.82 10.02 -14.28
N GLY A 130 -5.46 11.05 -14.87
CA GLY A 130 -5.96 12.24 -14.14
C GLY A 130 -6.91 11.93 -12.96
N ASP A 131 -7.44 10.72 -12.90
CA ASP A 131 -8.27 10.25 -11.78
C ASP A 131 -7.48 10.04 -10.47
N GLN A 132 -6.14 9.95 -10.53
CA GLN A 132 -5.33 9.70 -9.33
C GLN A 132 -5.34 10.85 -8.32
N VAL A 133 -5.44 12.09 -8.77
CA VAL A 133 -5.59 13.25 -7.87
C VAL A 133 -6.83 13.08 -6.99
N MET A 134 -7.92 12.53 -7.57
CA MET A 134 -9.18 12.28 -6.87
C MET A 134 -9.11 11.10 -5.90
N HIS A 135 -8.07 10.26 -5.99
CA HIS A 135 -7.87 9.10 -5.12
C HIS A 135 -6.91 9.36 -3.95
N ILE A 136 -6.28 10.55 -3.90
CA ILE A 136 -5.44 10.94 -2.76
C ILE A 136 -6.34 10.98 -1.51
N LYS A 137 -5.98 10.20 -0.50
CA LYS A 137 -6.64 10.24 0.81
C LYS A 137 -6.16 11.46 1.57
N SER A 138 -6.92 11.92 2.56
CA SER A 138 -6.55 13.07 3.38
C SER A 138 -6.52 12.68 4.84
N ALA A 139 -5.48 13.14 5.55
CA ALA A 139 -5.30 12.96 6.98
C ALA A 139 -4.71 14.22 7.61
N GLN A 140 -5.10 14.54 8.85
CA GLN A 140 -4.51 15.66 9.56
C GLN A 140 -3.10 15.29 10.04
N THR A 141 -2.93 14.12 10.61
CA THR A 141 -1.68 13.62 11.19
C THR A 141 -1.25 12.30 10.56
N VAL A 142 -0.03 11.85 10.87
CA VAL A 142 0.46 10.51 10.48
C VAL A 142 -0.42 9.42 11.10
N GLY A 143 -0.83 9.57 12.38
CA GLY A 143 -1.69 8.59 13.04
C GLY A 143 -3.05 8.38 12.34
N GLU A 144 -3.64 9.44 11.78
CA GLU A 144 -4.85 9.30 10.96
C GLU A 144 -4.54 8.68 9.59
N ALA A 145 -3.34 8.91 9.04
CA ALA A 145 -2.91 8.31 7.78
C ALA A 145 -2.71 6.78 7.89
N GLU A 146 -2.37 6.28 9.09
CA GLU A 146 -2.20 4.85 9.35
C GLU A 146 -3.45 4.05 8.98
N ASP A 147 -4.65 4.55 9.27
CA ASP A 147 -5.91 3.88 8.91
C ASP A 147 -6.04 3.67 7.39
N HIS A 148 -5.57 4.63 6.59
CA HIS A 148 -5.56 4.51 5.13
C HIS A 148 -4.51 3.50 4.64
N VAL A 149 -3.35 3.45 5.31
CA VAL A 149 -2.30 2.47 5.02
C VAL A 149 -2.78 1.06 5.33
N TYR A 150 -3.38 0.86 6.52
CA TYR A 150 -3.90 -0.43 6.95
C TYR A 150 -5.03 -0.92 6.03
N ALA A 151 -5.95 -0.04 5.66
CA ALA A 151 -7.02 -0.38 4.71
C ALA A 151 -6.49 -0.78 3.31
N ALA A 152 -5.35 -0.25 2.88
CA ALA A 152 -4.70 -0.64 1.64
C ALA A 152 -4.02 -2.02 1.77
N LEU A 153 -3.35 -2.29 2.89
CA LEU A 153 -2.73 -3.59 3.19
C LEU A 153 -3.78 -4.71 3.28
N GLU A 154 -4.92 -4.46 3.94
CA GLU A 154 -6.03 -5.41 4.07
C GLU A 154 -6.61 -5.85 2.72
N LYS A 155 -6.50 -5.00 1.72
CA LYS A 155 -7.00 -5.23 0.35
C LYS A 155 -5.91 -5.62 -0.63
N PHE A 156 -4.67 -5.73 -0.16
CA PHE A 156 -3.49 -5.97 -1.01
C PHE A 156 -3.42 -4.97 -2.17
N GLU A 157 -3.69 -3.67 -1.89
CA GLU A 157 -3.54 -2.63 -2.89
C GLU A 157 -2.06 -2.46 -3.24
N PRO A 158 -1.70 -2.13 -4.50
CA PRO A 158 -0.31 -1.96 -4.89
C PRO A 158 0.30 -0.65 -4.36
N SER A 159 -0.53 0.32 -3.98
CA SER A 159 -0.08 1.60 -3.42
C SER A 159 -1.19 2.34 -2.69
N VAL A 160 -0.81 3.30 -1.87
CA VAL A 160 -1.70 4.29 -1.27
C VAL A 160 -1.02 5.65 -1.25
N ALA A 161 -1.76 6.71 -1.60
CA ALA A 161 -1.31 8.09 -1.49
C ALA A 161 -2.17 8.84 -0.47
N VAL A 162 -1.53 9.48 0.51
CA VAL A 162 -2.20 10.22 1.59
C VAL A 162 -1.62 11.62 1.70
N LEU A 163 -2.47 12.65 1.58
CA LEU A 163 -2.13 14.03 1.89
C LEU A 163 -2.19 14.23 3.41
N ILE A 164 -1.04 14.43 4.02
CA ILE A 164 -0.90 14.65 5.47
C ILE A 164 -0.63 16.13 5.71
N GLN A 165 -1.47 16.78 6.54
CA GLN A 165 -1.38 18.21 6.81
C GLN A 165 -0.22 18.54 7.78
N GLU A 166 -0.05 17.70 8.81
CA GLU A 166 0.96 17.83 9.85
C GLU A 166 1.88 16.62 9.84
N TYR A 167 2.67 16.49 8.75
CA TYR A 167 3.58 15.37 8.59
C TYR A 167 4.70 15.41 9.64
N GLN A 168 4.94 14.26 10.27
CA GLN A 168 6.09 13.97 11.11
C GLN A 168 6.88 12.81 10.51
N GLN A 169 8.20 12.84 10.67
CA GLN A 169 9.04 11.76 10.14
C GLN A 169 8.65 10.42 10.76
N THR A 170 8.37 9.46 9.90
CA THR A 170 7.82 8.14 10.25
C THR A 170 8.54 7.07 9.47
N ASP A 171 8.82 5.97 10.16
CA ASP A 171 9.30 4.73 9.54
C ASP A 171 8.09 3.91 9.09
N PHE A 172 7.69 4.10 7.83
CA PHE A 172 6.55 3.39 7.25
C PHE A 172 6.83 1.90 7.01
N GLU A 173 8.08 1.52 6.84
CA GLU A 173 8.44 0.10 6.70
C GLU A 173 8.17 -0.62 8.03
N TYR A 174 8.63 -0.06 9.14
CA TYR A 174 8.36 -0.57 10.48
C TYR A 174 6.85 -0.60 10.78
N LEU A 175 6.13 0.45 10.46
CA LEU A 175 4.68 0.55 10.66
C LEU A 175 3.92 -0.58 9.93
N VAL A 176 4.27 -0.85 8.66
CA VAL A 176 3.66 -1.93 7.89
C VAL A 176 4.03 -3.30 8.45
N GLN A 177 5.30 -3.51 8.82
CA GLN A 177 5.76 -4.76 9.43
C GLN A 177 5.03 -5.04 10.75
N GLU A 178 4.89 -4.02 11.60
CA GLU A 178 4.20 -4.13 12.87
C GLU A 178 2.71 -4.46 12.69
N TYR A 179 2.05 -3.79 11.74
CA TYR A 179 0.64 -4.08 11.43
C TYR A 179 0.45 -5.50 10.90
N ALA A 180 1.29 -5.94 9.96
CA ALA A 180 1.23 -7.29 9.40
C ALA A 180 1.48 -8.37 10.48
N ALA A 181 2.46 -8.17 11.34
CA ALA A 181 2.75 -9.09 12.44
C ALA A 181 1.61 -9.19 13.46
N LYS A 182 0.87 -8.09 13.68
CA LYS A 182 -0.31 -8.08 14.55
C LYS A 182 -1.55 -8.70 13.90
N ASN A 183 -1.65 -8.72 12.57
CA ASN A 183 -2.84 -9.14 11.84
C ASN A 183 -2.53 -10.20 10.75
N PRO A 184 -1.96 -11.36 11.13
CA PRO A 184 -1.54 -12.39 10.17
C PRO A 184 -2.70 -13.10 9.46
N ASP A 185 -3.93 -12.92 9.94
CA ASP A 185 -5.16 -13.39 9.30
C ASP A 185 -5.68 -12.44 8.22
N ILE A 186 -5.23 -11.20 8.23
CA ILE A 186 -5.64 -10.15 7.30
C ILE A 186 -4.52 -9.87 6.30
N VAL A 187 -3.31 -9.61 6.80
CA VAL A 187 -2.12 -9.36 5.97
C VAL A 187 -1.34 -10.65 5.83
N ILE A 188 -1.68 -11.44 4.82
CA ILE A 188 -1.10 -12.78 4.60
C ILE A 188 0.39 -12.73 4.24
N GLU A 189 0.79 -11.71 3.49
CA GLU A 189 2.18 -11.46 3.10
C GLU A 189 2.51 -10.01 3.41
N THR A 190 3.58 -9.79 4.18
CA THR A 190 4.12 -8.45 4.43
C THR A 190 4.80 -7.94 3.16
N PRO A 191 4.33 -6.86 2.52
CA PRO A 191 4.95 -6.35 1.31
C PRO A 191 6.28 -5.65 1.62
N ARG A 192 7.14 -5.58 0.61
CA ARG A 192 8.20 -4.59 0.60
C ARG A 192 7.58 -3.21 0.41
N VAL A 193 8.02 -2.23 1.20
CA VAL A 193 7.49 -0.86 1.20
C VAL A 193 8.53 0.09 0.62
N GLU A 194 8.08 0.95 -0.29
CA GLU A 194 8.83 2.12 -0.73
C GLU A 194 8.00 3.36 -0.42
N ALA A 195 8.57 4.32 0.33
CA ALA A 195 7.89 5.53 0.74
C ALA A 195 8.45 6.74 -0.02
N ASN A 196 7.59 7.43 -0.76
CA ASN A 196 7.89 8.63 -1.52
C ASN A 196 7.18 9.84 -0.90
N LEU A 197 7.87 10.95 -0.72
CA LEU A 197 7.37 12.15 -0.06
C LEU A 197 7.30 13.32 -1.04
N TYR A 198 6.15 13.98 -1.13
CA TYR A 198 5.91 15.08 -2.04
C TYR A 198 5.28 16.29 -1.32
N PRO A 199 5.95 17.45 -1.29
CA PRO A 199 7.36 17.67 -1.61
C PRO A 199 8.28 17.01 -0.58
N GLU A 200 9.58 16.91 -0.89
CA GLU A 200 10.58 16.33 0.05
C GLU A 200 10.67 17.06 1.38
N LYS A 201 10.27 18.32 1.43
CA LYS A 201 10.34 19.18 2.63
C LYS A 201 9.01 19.89 2.86
N GLY A 202 8.72 20.21 4.09
CA GLY A 202 7.49 20.91 4.50
C GLY A 202 6.70 20.10 5.53
N GLN A 203 5.69 20.72 6.13
CA GLN A 203 4.79 20.07 7.07
C GLN A 203 3.66 19.33 6.34
N GLN A 204 3.16 19.94 5.28
CA GLN A 204 2.12 19.33 4.43
C GLN A 204 2.76 18.53 3.31
N ARG A 205 2.42 17.26 3.18
CA ARG A 205 2.99 16.35 2.16
C ARG A 205 1.99 15.32 1.69
N VAL A 206 2.10 14.95 0.43
CA VAL A 206 1.57 13.66 -0.03
C VAL A 206 2.64 12.60 0.26
N VAL A 207 2.25 11.58 1.00
CA VAL A 207 3.03 10.36 1.21
C VAL A 207 2.45 9.30 0.31
N GLU A 208 3.28 8.80 -0.61
CA GLU A 208 2.94 7.65 -1.44
C GLU A 208 3.70 6.43 -0.92
N LEU A 209 2.97 5.41 -0.52
CA LEU A 209 3.54 4.11 -0.20
C LEU A 209 3.27 3.14 -1.34
N VAL A 210 4.32 2.56 -1.89
CA VAL A 210 4.25 1.54 -2.93
C VAL A 210 4.53 0.19 -2.29
N PHE A 211 3.61 -0.75 -2.47
CA PHE A 211 3.67 -2.09 -1.89
C PHE A 211 4.03 -3.12 -2.96
N THR A 212 5.12 -3.83 -2.75
CA THR A 212 5.53 -4.92 -3.65
C THR A 212 5.33 -6.25 -2.95
N TYR A 213 4.37 -7.04 -3.45
CA TYR A 213 4.08 -8.40 -3.02
C TYR A 213 4.77 -9.40 -3.96
N GLN A 214 5.19 -10.56 -3.45
CA GLN A 214 5.69 -11.67 -4.26
C GLN A 214 4.53 -12.49 -4.85
N THR A 215 3.45 -12.59 -4.09
CA THR A 215 2.24 -13.31 -4.46
C THR A 215 1.24 -12.37 -5.15
N SER A 216 0.50 -12.86 -6.13
CA SER A 216 -0.53 -12.06 -6.81
C SER A 216 -1.66 -11.68 -5.84
N ARG A 217 -2.25 -10.50 -6.04
CA ARG A 217 -3.35 -9.98 -5.23
C ARG A 217 -4.52 -10.97 -5.13
N GLU A 218 -4.85 -11.62 -6.22
CA GLU A 218 -5.94 -12.62 -6.25
C GLU A 218 -5.63 -13.82 -5.35
N ASN A 219 -4.42 -14.35 -5.42
CA ASN A 219 -3.99 -15.44 -4.57
C ASN A 219 -3.96 -15.01 -3.08
N LEU A 220 -3.48 -13.80 -2.78
CA LEU A 220 -3.47 -13.29 -1.40
C LEU A 220 -4.88 -13.20 -0.82
N ARG A 221 -5.87 -12.77 -1.61
CA ARG A 221 -7.28 -12.74 -1.18
C ARG A 221 -7.83 -14.15 -0.92
N GLN A 222 -7.55 -15.10 -1.81
CA GLN A 222 -7.95 -16.49 -1.59
C GLN A 222 -7.32 -17.08 -0.34
N MET A 223 -6.04 -16.79 -0.10
CA MET A 223 -5.34 -17.24 1.11
C MET A 223 -5.94 -16.61 2.39
N GLN A 224 -6.28 -15.32 2.34
CA GLN A 224 -6.97 -14.62 3.44
C GLN A 224 -8.32 -15.28 3.76
N GLU A 225 -9.12 -15.63 2.76
CA GLU A 225 -10.38 -16.33 2.93
C GLU A 225 -10.22 -17.74 3.54
N LEU A 226 -9.12 -18.43 3.24
CA LEU A 226 -8.83 -19.75 3.77
C LEU A 226 -8.45 -19.74 5.24
N VAL A 227 -7.75 -18.71 5.72
CA VAL A 227 -7.26 -18.63 7.12
C VAL A 227 -8.26 -17.96 8.08
N ALA A 228 -9.12 -17.07 7.59
CA ALA A 228 -10.08 -16.35 8.42
C ALA A 228 -10.97 -17.26 9.31
N PRO A 229 -11.47 -18.43 8.85
CA PRO A 229 -12.25 -19.34 9.68
C PRO A 229 -11.50 -19.91 10.87
N VAL A 230 -10.17 -20.01 10.82
CA VAL A 230 -9.37 -20.53 11.94
C VAL A 230 -9.45 -19.58 13.13
N PHE A 231 -9.38 -18.28 12.90
CA PHE A 231 -9.53 -17.27 13.97
C PHE A 231 -10.94 -17.25 14.54
N THR A 232 -11.96 -17.33 13.69
CA THR A 232 -13.36 -17.46 14.16
C THR A 232 -13.54 -18.71 15.03
N SER A 233 -12.92 -19.82 14.65
CA SER A 233 -12.95 -21.06 15.43
C SER A 233 -12.24 -20.92 16.77
N ALA A 234 -11.10 -20.20 16.81
CA ALA A 234 -10.38 -19.91 18.04
C ALA A 234 -11.19 -19.02 18.99
N GLU A 235 -11.87 -17.99 18.49
CA GLU A 235 -12.76 -17.15 19.28
C GLU A 235 -13.91 -17.96 19.90
N LEU A 236 -14.54 -18.85 19.13
CA LEU A 236 -15.61 -19.72 19.60
C LEU A 236 -15.14 -20.78 20.61
N TYR A 237 -13.86 -21.13 20.58
CA TYR A 237 -13.27 -22.08 21.53
C TYR A 237 -13.08 -21.47 22.93
N VAL A 238 -12.92 -20.13 23.00
CA VAL A 238 -12.76 -19.41 24.26
C VAL A 238 -14.14 -19.22 24.93
N GLN A 239 -14.27 -19.73 26.14
CA GLN A 239 -15.49 -19.54 26.92
C GLN A 239 -15.60 -18.09 27.41
N PRO A 240 -16.72 -17.40 27.14
CA PRO A 240 -16.85 -15.97 27.46
C PRO A 240 -16.69 -15.64 28.96
N ASP A 241 -17.15 -16.53 29.83
CA ASP A 241 -17.17 -16.42 31.30
C ASP A 241 -15.92 -17.00 31.97
N ALA A 242 -14.98 -17.58 31.18
CA ALA A 242 -13.72 -18.09 31.71
C ALA A 242 -12.86 -16.99 32.33
N GLN A 243 -12.11 -17.33 33.38
CA GLN A 243 -11.15 -16.41 33.98
C GLN A 243 -10.02 -16.06 32.98
N LEU A 244 -9.40 -14.88 33.18
CA LEU A 244 -8.42 -14.36 32.25
C LEU A 244 -7.30 -15.37 31.90
N ARG A 245 -6.70 -16.01 32.93
CA ARG A 245 -5.68 -17.04 32.73
C ARG A 245 -6.22 -18.23 31.92
N GLU A 246 -7.46 -18.64 32.19
CA GLU A 246 -8.07 -19.78 31.53
C GLU A 246 -8.28 -19.52 30.03
N LYS A 247 -8.62 -18.30 29.63
CA LYS A 247 -8.73 -17.91 28.21
C LYS A 247 -7.39 -18.09 27.47
N TYR A 248 -6.28 -17.70 28.09
CA TYR A 248 -4.94 -17.96 27.52
C TYR A 248 -4.68 -19.47 27.35
N VAL A 249 -5.05 -20.28 28.35
CA VAL A 249 -4.90 -21.74 28.30
C VAL A 249 -5.77 -22.34 27.18
N GLN A 250 -7.00 -21.86 27.02
CA GLN A 250 -7.89 -22.36 25.97
C GLN A 250 -7.32 -22.07 24.57
N LEU A 251 -6.81 -20.87 24.33
CA LEU A 251 -6.14 -20.56 23.03
C LEU A 251 -4.85 -21.35 22.82
N TYR A 252 -4.06 -21.58 23.87
CA TYR A 252 -2.92 -22.49 23.82
C TYR A 252 -3.34 -23.91 23.41
N ASN A 253 -4.34 -24.47 24.08
CA ASN A 253 -4.86 -25.82 23.75
C ASN A 253 -5.40 -25.86 22.30
N PHE A 254 -6.12 -24.81 21.88
CA PHE A 254 -6.61 -24.71 20.49
C PHE A 254 -5.50 -24.86 19.48
N LEU A 255 -4.35 -24.19 19.71
CA LEU A 255 -3.20 -24.27 18.80
C LEU A 255 -2.50 -25.63 18.91
N MET A 256 -2.16 -26.07 20.11
CA MET A 256 -1.37 -27.29 20.31
C MET A 256 -2.09 -28.58 19.93
N GLU A 257 -3.43 -28.57 19.91
CA GLU A 257 -4.23 -29.72 19.46
C GLU A 257 -4.38 -29.82 17.95
N ARG A 258 -4.11 -28.75 17.21
CA ARG A 258 -4.42 -28.64 15.77
C ARG A 258 -3.22 -28.45 14.87
N PHE A 259 -2.11 -28.00 15.42
CA PHE A 259 -0.96 -27.58 14.63
C PHE A 259 0.33 -28.22 15.15
N ASP A 260 1.23 -28.54 14.22
CA ASP A 260 2.49 -29.19 14.50
C ASP A 260 3.70 -28.25 14.27
N TYR A 261 4.76 -28.46 15.01
CA TYR A 261 6.01 -27.72 14.82
C TYR A 261 6.77 -28.24 13.60
N SER A 262 7.19 -27.32 12.72
CA SER A 262 8.07 -27.58 11.58
C SER A 262 8.88 -26.34 11.22
N LEU A 263 10.13 -26.54 10.82
CA LEU A 263 10.96 -25.47 10.24
C LEU A 263 10.71 -25.26 8.74
N GLU A 264 10.01 -26.20 8.09
CA GLU A 264 9.62 -26.06 6.69
C GLU A 264 8.35 -25.23 6.60
N THR A 265 8.47 -24.02 6.04
CA THR A 265 7.35 -23.11 5.83
C THR A 265 7.24 -22.77 4.36
N THR A 266 6.03 -22.44 3.88
CA THR A 266 5.78 -22.11 2.47
C THR A 266 5.88 -20.58 2.22
N ILE A 267 4.75 -19.87 2.09
CA ILE A 267 4.74 -18.44 1.68
C ILE A 267 5.13 -17.53 2.85
N THR A 268 4.43 -17.69 3.99
CA THR A 268 4.79 -17.03 5.25
C THR A 268 4.64 -18.01 6.40
N PRO A 269 5.42 -17.86 7.49
CA PRO A 269 5.30 -18.75 8.64
C PRO A 269 3.88 -18.84 9.20
N ALA A 270 3.19 -17.70 9.36
CA ALA A 270 1.82 -17.67 9.88
C ALA A 270 0.82 -18.34 8.94
N TYR A 271 0.92 -18.14 7.62
CA TYR A 271 0.05 -18.80 6.66
C TYR A 271 0.28 -20.31 6.63
N SER A 272 1.54 -20.76 6.66
CA SER A 272 1.89 -22.18 6.74
C SER A 272 1.25 -22.84 7.96
N LEU A 273 1.34 -22.21 9.13
CA LEU A 273 0.70 -22.70 10.35
C LEU A 273 -0.83 -22.77 10.19
N LEU A 274 -1.46 -21.70 9.73
CA LEU A 274 -2.93 -21.57 9.68
C LEU A 274 -3.58 -22.43 8.61
N HIS A 275 -2.93 -22.64 7.46
CA HIS A 275 -3.49 -23.37 6.32
C HIS A 275 -2.95 -24.80 6.22
N GLU A 276 -1.63 -24.99 6.41
CA GLU A 276 -0.99 -26.29 6.24
C GLU A 276 -0.87 -27.06 7.55
N GLY A 277 -1.11 -26.38 8.67
CA GLY A 277 -1.08 -27.00 10.00
C GLY A 277 0.31 -27.12 10.61
N VAL A 278 1.34 -26.54 9.98
CA VAL A 278 2.74 -26.64 10.42
C VAL A 278 3.41 -25.27 10.48
N GLY A 279 4.24 -25.04 11.51
CA GLY A 279 4.94 -23.76 11.66
C GLY A 279 6.11 -23.83 12.64
N ASP A 280 6.96 -22.81 12.58
CA ASP A 280 8.07 -22.60 13.50
C ASP A 280 7.63 -21.82 14.77
N CYS A 281 8.57 -21.56 15.67
CA CYS A 281 8.31 -20.81 16.91
C CYS A 281 7.74 -19.41 16.65
N THR A 282 8.18 -18.74 15.56
CA THR A 282 7.70 -17.41 15.19
C THR A 282 6.24 -17.46 14.71
N ALA A 283 5.89 -18.48 13.91
CA ALA A 283 4.52 -18.70 13.46
C ALA A 283 3.57 -18.93 14.65
N PHE A 284 3.94 -19.83 15.56
CA PHE A 284 3.14 -20.10 16.76
C PHE A 284 2.97 -18.86 17.64
N ALA A 285 4.05 -18.15 17.93
CA ALA A 285 4.01 -16.94 18.74
C ALA A 285 3.14 -15.83 18.10
N THR A 286 3.29 -15.62 16.79
CA THR A 286 2.55 -14.58 16.04
C THR A 286 1.06 -14.89 15.99
N VAL A 287 0.70 -16.12 15.61
CA VAL A 287 -0.70 -16.54 15.52
C VAL A 287 -1.38 -16.53 16.89
N TYR A 288 -0.69 -17.03 17.92
CA TYR A 288 -1.22 -16.99 19.29
C TYR A 288 -1.48 -15.57 19.78
N ALA A 289 -0.53 -14.67 19.57
CA ALA A 289 -0.71 -13.25 19.94
C ALA A 289 -1.87 -12.61 19.20
N ALA A 290 -2.07 -12.92 17.91
CA ALA A 290 -3.20 -12.42 17.13
C ALA A 290 -4.55 -12.98 17.64
N MET A 291 -4.62 -14.27 17.94
CA MET A 291 -5.81 -14.91 18.54
C MET A 291 -6.13 -14.32 19.92
N CYS A 292 -5.11 -14.09 20.76
CA CYS A 292 -5.28 -13.42 22.06
C CYS A 292 -5.89 -12.03 21.89
N ARG A 293 -5.35 -11.20 20.98
CA ARG A 293 -5.88 -9.85 20.74
C ARG A 293 -7.34 -9.87 20.27
N LYS A 294 -7.71 -10.77 19.37
CA LYS A 294 -9.10 -10.94 18.93
C LYS A 294 -10.03 -11.35 20.08
N ALA A 295 -9.54 -12.14 21.02
CA ALA A 295 -10.25 -12.51 22.24
C ALA A 295 -10.22 -11.40 23.34
N GLY A 296 -9.67 -10.23 23.05
CA GLY A 296 -9.55 -9.11 23.99
C GLY A 296 -8.49 -9.31 25.06
N LEU A 297 -7.48 -10.15 24.80
CA LEU A 297 -6.38 -10.46 25.72
C LEU A 297 -5.10 -9.74 25.28
N GLU A 298 -4.36 -9.20 26.24
CA GLU A 298 -3.06 -8.55 25.96
C GLU A 298 -1.98 -9.60 25.77
N CYS A 299 -1.39 -9.64 24.59
CA CYS A 299 -0.34 -10.58 24.24
C CYS A 299 0.62 -9.95 23.21
N HIS A 300 1.92 -10.05 23.49
CA HIS A 300 2.99 -9.57 22.63
C HIS A 300 3.83 -10.77 22.15
N VAL A 301 4.40 -10.64 20.95
CA VAL A 301 5.43 -11.57 20.46
C VAL A 301 6.76 -11.06 20.96
N VAL A 302 7.54 -11.89 21.62
CA VAL A 302 8.92 -11.61 22.02
C VAL A 302 9.85 -12.32 21.05
N SER A 303 10.77 -11.57 20.46
CA SER A 303 11.84 -12.11 19.62
C SER A 303 13.16 -11.99 20.35
N GLY A 304 13.95 -13.08 20.30
CA GLY A 304 15.24 -13.16 20.98
C GLY A 304 15.96 -14.45 20.63
N THR A 305 16.69 -14.99 21.59
CA THR A 305 17.33 -16.30 21.45
C THR A 305 16.93 -17.24 22.60
N ARG A 306 16.94 -18.51 22.33
CA ARG A 306 16.86 -19.60 23.32
C ARG A 306 18.03 -20.54 23.13
N GLU A 307 18.83 -20.77 24.18
CA GLU A 307 20.06 -21.58 24.10
C GLU A 307 21.02 -21.08 22.98
N GLY A 308 20.99 -19.76 22.69
CA GLY A 308 21.81 -19.12 21.66
C GLY A 308 21.23 -19.17 20.23
N GLU A 309 20.13 -19.89 19.99
CA GLU A 309 19.45 -19.95 18.67
C GLU A 309 18.30 -18.96 18.59
N PRO A 310 18.03 -18.35 17.43
CA PRO A 310 16.90 -17.44 17.22
C PRO A 310 15.58 -18.11 17.63
N TRP A 311 14.81 -17.43 18.47
CA TRP A 311 13.58 -17.96 19.01
C TRP A 311 12.53 -16.88 19.24
N SER A 312 11.25 -17.24 19.12
CA SER A 312 10.14 -16.36 19.44
C SER A 312 9.17 -17.04 20.41
N TRP A 313 8.63 -16.24 21.33
CA TRP A 313 7.65 -16.68 22.32
C TRP A 313 6.69 -15.53 22.63
N ASN A 314 5.83 -15.69 23.64
CA ASN A 314 4.83 -14.71 23.97
C ASN A 314 5.03 -14.08 25.36
N LEU A 315 4.62 -12.82 25.47
CA LEU A 315 4.48 -12.11 26.74
C LEU A 315 3.01 -11.79 26.94
N ILE A 316 2.40 -12.29 28.00
CA ILE A 316 1.00 -12.14 28.34
C ILE A 316 0.82 -11.35 29.62
N TYR A 317 -0.29 -10.65 29.76
CA TYR A 317 -0.60 -9.85 30.94
C TYR A 317 -1.78 -10.44 31.70
N PHE A 318 -1.57 -10.80 32.97
CA PHE A 318 -2.66 -11.16 33.89
C PHE A 318 -2.24 -10.96 35.34
N MET A 319 -3.20 -10.76 36.24
CA MET A 319 -2.98 -10.52 37.66
C MET A 319 -2.01 -9.36 37.99
N GLY A 320 -1.95 -8.34 37.11
CA GLY A 320 -1.11 -7.16 37.32
C GLY A 320 0.36 -7.33 36.95
N ASN A 321 0.73 -8.43 36.31
CA ASN A 321 2.11 -8.71 35.89
C ASN A 321 2.17 -9.26 34.48
N TYR A 322 3.34 -9.12 33.86
CA TYR A 322 3.69 -9.75 32.59
C TYR A 322 4.38 -11.10 32.82
N PHE A 323 3.97 -12.10 32.05
CA PHE A 323 4.53 -13.45 32.11
C PHE A 323 4.93 -13.92 30.71
N HIS A 324 6.06 -14.57 30.61
CA HIS A 324 6.53 -15.20 29.39
C HIS A 324 5.89 -16.59 29.23
N VAL A 325 5.47 -16.89 27.99
CA VAL A 325 4.91 -18.20 27.61
C VAL A 325 5.57 -18.64 26.31
N ASP A 326 6.40 -19.66 26.37
CA ASP A 326 6.89 -20.37 25.20
C ASP A 326 5.97 -21.56 24.92
N LEU A 327 5.15 -21.46 23.89
CA LEU A 327 4.12 -22.43 23.56
C LEU A 327 4.70 -23.81 23.25
N LEU A 328 5.82 -23.84 22.51
CA LEU A 328 6.46 -25.09 22.12
C LEU A 328 7.17 -25.77 23.29
N PHE A 329 7.81 -24.98 24.16
CA PHE A 329 8.38 -25.50 25.39
C PHE A 329 7.29 -26.06 26.33
N CYS A 330 6.19 -25.34 26.48
CA CYS A 330 5.03 -25.76 27.24
C CYS A 330 4.48 -27.11 26.75
N SER A 331 4.39 -27.32 25.44
CA SER A 331 3.90 -28.59 24.87
C SER A 331 4.81 -29.77 25.18
N GLN A 332 6.12 -29.55 25.27
CA GLN A 332 7.11 -30.57 25.58
C GLN A 332 7.18 -30.92 27.10
N THR A 333 6.81 -29.93 27.93
CA THR A 333 6.97 -30.05 29.40
C THR A 333 5.69 -30.36 30.16
N GLY A 334 4.59 -30.61 29.45
CA GLY A 334 3.34 -31.12 30.06
C GLY A 334 2.20 -30.14 30.16
N GLY A 335 2.25 -28.99 29.44
CA GLY A 335 1.14 -28.06 29.28
C GLY A 335 1.47 -26.62 29.58
N PHE A 336 0.48 -25.76 29.49
CA PHE A 336 0.62 -24.30 29.59
C PHE A 336 1.29 -23.84 30.89
N ALA A 337 2.45 -23.23 30.78
CA ALA A 337 3.21 -22.61 31.86
C ALA A 337 3.52 -21.14 31.51
N ALA A 338 3.40 -20.28 32.50
CA ALA A 338 3.72 -18.86 32.40
C ALA A 338 4.77 -18.52 33.44
N SER A 339 5.91 -17.99 33.00
CA SER A 339 7.09 -17.73 33.81
C SER A 339 7.40 -16.25 33.95
N LEU A 340 7.94 -15.81 35.06
CA LEU A 340 8.52 -14.47 35.19
C LEU A 340 9.79 -14.36 34.37
N GLY A 341 10.13 -13.16 33.89
CA GLY A 341 11.36 -12.95 33.12
C GLY A 341 12.62 -13.39 33.84
N SER A 342 12.65 -13.33 35.18
CA SER A 342 13.78 -13.84 36.01
C SER A 342 13.94 -15.35 36.02
N GLU A 343 12.93 -16.08 35.56
CA GLU A 343 12.93 -17.56 35.49
C GLU A 343 13.35 -18.07 34.10
N MET A 344 13.44 -17.14 33.10
CA MET A 344 13.79 -17.45 31.71
C MET A 344 15.31 -17.50 31.50
N THR A 345 16.00 -18.40 32.19
CA THR A 345 17.47 -18.44 32.26
C THR A 345 18.17 -18.79 30.96
N ASP A 346 17.50 -19.52 30.06
CA ASP A 346 18.05 -19.98 28.78
C ASP A 346 17.64 -19.06 27.60
N TYR A 347 17.00 -17.88 27.92
CA TYR A 347 16.49 -16.95 26.95
C TYR A 347 17.18 -15.60 27.06
N GLU A 348 17.44 -14.98 25.91
CA GLU A 348 17.98 -13.62 25.82
C GLU A 348 17.08 -12.78 24.90
N TRP A 349 16.73 -11.55 25.32
CA TRP A 349 15.94 -10.60 24.52
C TRP A 349 16.25 -9.15 24.96
N ASP A 350 15.84 -8.19 24.14
CA ASP A 350 15.88 -6.77 24.51
C ASP A 350 14.75 -6.46 25.50
N HIS A 351 15.08 -6.37 26.77
CA HIS A 351 14.12 -6.04 27.85
C HIS A 351 13.48 -4.66 27.68
N SER A 352 14.14 -3.72 26.97
CA SER A 352 13.63 -2.37 26.80
C SER A 352 12.52 -2.28 25.73
N ALA A 353 12.42 -3.26 24.86
CA ALA A 353 11.45 -3.32 23.78
C ALA A 353 10.05 -3.80 24.24
N TYR A 354 9.94 -4.32 25.47
CA TYR A 354 8.69 -4.92 25.97
C TYR A 354 8.25 -4.31 27.29
N PRO A 355 6.92 -4.30 27.58
CA PRO A 355 6.42 -3.80 28.83
C PRO A 355 6.97 -4.58 30.03
N SER A 356 7.37 -3.87 31.05
CA SER A 356 7.85 -4.41 32.32
C SER A 356 7.04 -3.80 33.47
N ARG A 357 6.00 -4.49 33.94
CA ARG A 357 4.97 -4.07 34.94
C ARG A 357 3.90 -3.15 34.42
#